data_9eaec79f20b97d7c582de55e1d5d45af
#
_entry.id   9eaec79f20b97d7c582de55e1d5d45af
#
_cell.length_a   1.000
_cell.length_b   1.000
_cell.length_c   1.000
_cell.angle_alpha   90.00
_cell.angle_beta   90.00
_cell.angle_gamma   90.00
#
_symmetry.space_group_name_H-M   'P 1'
#
loop_
_entity.id
_entity.type
_entity.pdbx_description
1 polymer ?
#
loop_
_entity_poly.entity_id
_entity_poly.type
_entity_poly.pdbx_seq_one_letter_code
_entity_poly.pdbx_strand_id
1 'polypeptide(L)'
;GLGDVYKRQYHDTPPAQSHLLLAAMEEKLAEQFLGLITQNVSGLHHKAGSLKVLEIHGSIREMRNMKTRELRHLPETWVENPPSEDELQGWRPNVCFIGESYEDYPLEESIQACRNCEILLVIGTAGIIHTPVWLAQEARDSGALVINVNPHPGEVDQVAQHSFVGTALDYFNLDENRWWEKR
;
A
#
# COMPACT_ATOMS: atom_id res chain seq x y z
N GLY A 1 2.88 5.08 -24.84
CA GLY A 1 4.10 5.53 -24.11
C GLY A 1 4.48 4.55 -23.01
N LEU A 2 5.57 4.84 -22.26
CA LEU A 2 6.05 3.98 -21.16
C LEU A 2 4.93 3.65 -20.13
N GLY A 3 4.03 4.60 -19.85
CA GLY A 3 2.90 4.39 -18.94
C GLY A 3 1.93 3.29 -19.40
N ASP A 4 1.77 3.07 -20.69
CA ASP A 4 0.84 2.07 -21.22
C ASP A 4 1.42 0.66 -21.10
N VAL A 5 2.75 0.52 -21.22
CA VAL A 5 3.45 -0.76 -21.00
C VAL A 5 3.33 -1.18 -19.54
N TYR A 6 3.54 -0.26 -18.60
CA TYR A 6 3.39 -0.54 -17.17
C TYR A 6 1.95 -0.89 -16.80
N LYS A 7 0.95 -0.16 -17.33
CA LYS A 7 -0.47 -0.45 -17.08
C LYS A 7 -0.85 -1.87 -17.51
N ARG A 8 -0.43 -2.31 -18.70
CA ARG A 8 -0.69 -3.68 -19.20
C ARG A 8 -0.05 -4.73 -18.30
N GLN A 9 1.21 -4.53 -17.87
CA GLN A 9 1.89 -5.48 -16.99
C GLN A 9 1.15 -5.67 -15.65
N TYR A 10 0.63 -4.61 -15.04
CA TYR A 10 -0.09 -4.72 -13.77
C TYR A 10 -1.52 -5.23 -13.93
N HIS A 11 -2.16 -4.98 -15.08
CA HIS A 11 -3.51 -5.49 -15.34
C HIS A 11 -3.57 -7.02 -15.31
N ASP A 12 -2.61 -7.68 -15.94
CA ASP A 12 -2.58 -9.15 -16.06
C ASP A 12 -1.90 -9.84 -14.87
N THR A 13 -1.20 -9.08 -14.02
CA THR A 13 -0.49 -9.66 -12.87
C THR A 13 -1.48 -10.07 -11.78
N PRO A 14 -1.49 -11.35 -11.36
CA PRO A 14 -2.28 -11.79 -10.22
C PRO A 14 -1.68 -11.28 -8.90
N PRO A 15 -2.49 -11.11 -7.84
CA PRO A 15 -1.99 -10.87 -6.50
C PRO A 15 -1.09 -12.01 -6.04
N ALA A 16 0.01 -11.69 -5.38
CA ALA A 16 0.83 -12.70 -4.71
C ALA A 16 0.11 -13.28 -3.49
N GLN A 17 0.54 -14.47 -3.02
CA GLN A 17 -0.05 -15.12 -1.86
C GLN A 17 -0.07 -14.22 -0.61
N SER A 18 0.95 -13.37 -0.42
CA SER A 18 0.99 -12.41 0.68
C SER A 18 -0.13 -11.36 0.62
N HIS A 19 -0.54 -10.91 -0.59
CA HIS A 19 -1.68 -10.01 -0.73
C HIS A 19 -2.98 -10.69 -0.31
N LEU A 20 -3.17 -11.97 -0.69
CA LEU A 20 -4.35 -12.76 -0.33
C LEU A 20 -4.43 -13.00 1.19
N LEU A 21 -3.28 -13.26 1.83
CA LEU A 21 -3.20 -13.43 3.29
C LEU A 21 -3.54 -12.14 4.03
N LEU A 22 -3.10 -10.98 3.53
CA LEU A 22 -3.45 -9.69 4.12
C LEU A 22 -4.96 -9.38 3.96
N ALA A 23 -5.55 -9.70 2.82
CA ALA A 23 -6.99 -9.57 2.61
C ALA A 23 -7.79 -10.49 3.55
N ALA A 24 -7.35 -11.74 3.74
CA ALA A 24 -7.95 -12.66 4.69
C ALA A 24 -7.80 -12.20 6.15
N MET A 25 -6.66 -11.60 6.50
CA MET A 25 -6.45 -10.97 7.81
C MET A 25 -7.44 -9.82 8.03
N GLU A 26 -7.60 -8.94 7.04
CA GLU A 26 -8.56 -7.83 7.10
C GLU A 26 -10.00 -8.35 7.33
N GLU A 27 -10.43 -9.33 6.55
CA GLU A 27 -11.74 -9.96 6.68
C GLU A 27 -11.95 -10.54 8.09
N LYS A 28 -10.97 -11.26 8.60
CA LYS A 28 -11.04 -11.92 9.91
C LYS A 28 -11.03 -10.93 11.08
N LEU A 29 -10.23 -9.89 11.01
CA LEU A 29 -10.12 -8.88 12.07
C LEU A 29 -11.24 -7.84 12.00
N ALA A 30 -11.89 -7.69 10.85
CA ALA A 30 -13.02 -6.78 10.62
C ALA A 30 -12.75 -5.35 11.13
N GLU A 31 -13.46 -4.89 12.18
CA GLU A 31 -13.30 -3.54 12.73
C GLU A 31 -11.95 -3.33 13.45
N GLN A 32 -11.27 -4.40 13.86
CA GLN A 32 -9.95 -4.32 14.49
C GLN A 32 -8.83 -4.09 13.45
N PHE A 33 -9.09 -4.33 12.17
CA PHE A 33 -8.17 -4.01 11.10
C PHE A 33 -8.35 -2.53 10.72
N LEU A 34 -7.41 -1.68 11.11
CA LEU A 34 -7.51 -0.23 10.92
C LEU A 34 -7.21 0.20 9.48
N GLY A 35 -6.33 -0.50 8.79
CA GLY A 35 -6.01 -0.20 7.40
C GLY A 35 -4.75 -0.89 6.91
N LEU A 36 -4.61 -0.95 5.59
CA LEU A 36 -3.42 -1.39 4.87
C LEU A 36 -2.83 -0.18 4.14
N ILE A 37 -1.70 0.30 4.65
CA ILE A 37 -0.98 1.43 4.04
C ILE A 37 0.01 0.88 3.01
N THR A 38 -0.06 1.36 1.78
CA THR A 38 0.85 0.90 0.73
C THR A 38 1.48 2.05 -0.05
N GLN A 39 2.77 1.88 -0.37
CA GLN A 39 3.49 2.73 -1.32
C GLN A 39 3.37 2.23 -2.76
N ASN A 40 2.87 1.00 -2.94
CA ASN A 40 2.70 0.41 -4.26
C ASN A 40 1.48 1.02 -4.96
N VAL A 41 1.67 1.41 -6.21
CA VAL A 41 0.64 2.03 -7.05
C VAL A 41 -0.13 1.02 -7.93
N SER A 42 0.18 -0.27 -7.78
CA SER A 42 -0.30 -1.34 -8.68
C SER A 42 -1.75 -1.74 -8.49
N GLY A 43 -2.36 -1.42 -7.34
CA GLY A 43 -3.71 -1.85 -6.98
C GLY A 43 -3.86 -3.36 -6.69
N LEU A 44 -2.74 -4.10 -6.49
CA LEU A 44 -2.79 -5.55 -6.24
C LEU A 44 -3.46 -5.91 -4.91
N HIS A 45 -3.43 -5.03 -3.91
CA HIS A 45 -4.16 -5.24 -2.66
C HIS A 45 -5.67 -5.22 -2.88
N HIS A 46 -6.19 -4.26 -3.65
CA HIS A 46 -7.61 -4.24 -4.05
C HIS A 46 -7.98 -5.48 -4.87
N LYS A 47 -7.11 -5.88 -5.79
CA LYS A 47 -7.31 -7.08 -6.60
C LYS A 47 -7.32 -8.37 -5.76
N ALA A 48 -6.63 -8.37 -4.62
CA ALA A 48 -6.64 -9.46 -3.64
C ALA A 48 -7.90 -9.48 -2.76
N GLY A 49 -8.72 -8.43 -2.77
CA GLY A 49 -9.92 -8.30 -1.97
C GLY A 49 -9.82 -7.41 -0.74
N SER A 50 -8.66 -6.76 -0.50
CA SER A 50 -8.54 -5.78 0.59
C SER A 50 -9.42 -4.55 0.32
N LEU A 51 -10.12 -4.08 1.34
CA LEU A 51 -11.07 -2.97 1.27
C LEU A 51 -10.52 -1.69 1.91
N LYS A 52 -9.83 -1.80 3.05
CA LYS A 52 -9.29 -0.67 3.82
C LYS A 52 -7.86 -0.34 3.37
N VAL A 53 -7.66 -0.03 2.07
CA VAL A 53 -6.34 0.24 1.48
C VAL A 53 -6.09 1.75 1.39
N LEU A 54 -4.99 2.21 1.95
CA LEU A 54 -4.50 3.58 1.91
C LEU A 54 -3.29 3.65 0.95
N GLU A 55 -3.53 4.00 -0.30
CA GLU A 55 -2.52 4.10 -1.37
C GLU A 55 -1.81 5.46 -1.29
N ILE A 56 -0.82 5.60 -0.39
CA ILE A 56 -0.15 6.88 -0.09
C ILE A 56 0.67 7.45 -1.26
N HIS A 57 0.94 6.67 -2.28
CA HIS A 57 1.54 7.14 -3.53
C HIS A 57 0.53 7.15 -4.69
N GLY A 58 -0.76 6.99 -4.38
CA GLY A 58 -1.82 6.93 -5.38
C GLY A 58 -1.90 5.60 -6.11
N SER A 59 -2.60 5.60 -7.24
CA SER A 59 -2.88 4.40 -8.01
C SER A 59 -2.76 4.63 -9.52
N ILE A 60 -2.13 3.69 -10.22
CA ILE A 60 -2.11 3.69 -11.70
C ILE A 60 -3.48 3.34 -12.30
N ARG A 61 -4.43 2.89 -11.49
CA ARG A 61 -5.81 2.57 -11.89
C ARG A 61 -6.70 3.81 -11.94
N GLU A 62 -6.17 4.96 -11.57
CA GLU A 62 -6.88 6.23 -11.56
C GLU A 62 -6.14 7.30 -12.36
N MET A 63 -6.91 8.24 -12.88
CA MET A 63 -6.43 9.48 -13.47
C MET A 63 -6.88 10.66 -12.61
N ARG A 64 -6.01 11.65 -12.50
CA ARG A 64 -6.29 12.92 -11.82
C ARG A 64 -6.30 14.06 -12.83
N ASN A 65 -7.34 14.88 -12.78
CA ASN A 65 -7.36 16.15 -13.52
C ASN A 65 -6.46 17.15 -12.80
N MET A 66 -5.46 17.67 -13.49
CA MET A 66 -4.46 18.58 -12.90
C MET A 66 -5.02 19.94 -12.52
N LYS A 67 -6.17 20.33 -13.08
CA LYS A 67 -6.80 21.63 -12.84
C LYS A 67 -7.91 21.56 -11.79
N THR A 68 -8.79 20.55 -11.90
CA THR A 68 -9.97 20.41 -11.02
C THR A 68 -9.73 19.49 -9.85
N ARG A 69 -8.64 18.72 -9.84
CA ARG A 69 -8.31 17.65 -8.88
C ARG A 69 -9.28 16.46 -8.90
N GLU A 70 -10.22 16.44 -9.82
CA GLU A 70 -11.16 15.34 -10.03
C GLU A 70 -10.39 14.02 -10.24
N LEU A 71 -10.86 12.94 -9.60
CA LEU A 71 -10.36 11.59 -9.82
C LEU A 71 -11.31 10.83 -10.73
N ARG A 72 -10.75 10.05 -11.64
CA ARG A 72 -11.49 9.15 -12.54
C ARG A 72 -10.82 7.78 -12.52
N HIS A 73 -11.60 6.77 -12.13
CA HIS A 73 -11.15 5.38 -12.24
C HIS A 73 -11.00 4.98 -13.72
N LEU A 74 -9.91 4.26 -14.03
CA LEU A 74 -9.68 3.76 -15.38
C LEU A 74 -10.52 2.51 -15.63
N PRO A 75 -11.39 2.52 -16.63
CA PRO A 75 -12.09 1.31 -17.05
C PRO A 75 -11.09 0.24 -17.52
N GLU A 76 -11.37 -1.03 -17.26
CA GLU A 76 -10.52 -2.13 -17.73
C GLU A 76 -10.34 -2.13 -19.26
N THR A 77 -11.39 -1.67 -19.98
CA THR A 77 -11.36 -1.50 -21.44
C THR A 77 -10.27 -0.55 -21.95
N TRP A 78 -9.74 0.35 -21.11
CA TRP A 78 -8.66 1.27 -21.49
C TRP A 78 -7.31 0.58 -21.67
N VAL A 79 -7.17 -0.64 -21.22
CA VAL A 79 -5.97 -1.44 -21.50
C VAL A 79 -5.92 -1.84 -22.97
N GLU A 80 -7.08 -2.19 -23.54
CA GLU A 80 -7.22 -2.59 -24.94
C GLU A 80 -7.45 -1.39 -25.87
N ASN A 81 -8.24 -0.43 -25.40
CA ASN A 81 -8.65 0.78 -26.14
C ASN A 81 -8.30 2.02 -25.31
N PRO A 82 -7.02 2.45 -25.28
CA PRO A 82 -6.62 3.64 -24.54
C PRO A 82 -7.28 4.89 -25.14
N PRO A 83 -7.65 5.87 -24.28
CA PRO A 83 -8.19 7.13 -24.74
C PRO A 83 -7.18 7.89 -25.61
N SER A 84 -7.67 8.75 -26.47
CA SER A 84 -6.85 9.65 -27.29
C SER A 84 -6.11 10.68 -26.43
N GLU A 85 -5.07 11.31 -26.98
CA GLU A 85 -4.34 12.38 -26.28
C GLU A 85 -5.26 13.57 -25.97
N ASP A 86 -6.22 13.89 -26.84
CA ASP A 86 -7.18 14.97 -26.63
C ASP A 86 -8.11 14.69 -25.43
N GLU A 87 -8.56 13.43 -25.26
CA GLU A 87 -9.38 13.02 -24.12
C GLU A 87 -8.60 13.04 -22.81
N LEU A 88 -7.29 12.89 -22.88
CA LEU A 88 -6.39 12.94 -21.72
C LEU A 88 -5.83 14.35 -21.43
N GLN A 89 -6.22 15.36 -22.22
CA GLN A 89 -5.71 16.72 -21.99
C GLN A 89 -6.06 17.23 -20.58
N GLY A 90 -5.02 17.56 -19.80
CA GLY A 90 -5.17 17.99 -18.42
C GLY A 90 -5.32 16.85 -17.40
N TRP A 91 -5.27 15.60 -17.84
CA TRP A 91 -5.29 14.42 -16.98
C TRP A 91 -3.93 13.72 -16.92
N ARG A 92 -3.59 13.18 -15.77
CA ARG A 92 -2.41 12.30 -15.61
C ARG A 92 -2.76 11.11 -14.70
N PRO A 93 -1.95 10.03 -14.70
CA PRO A 93 -2.07 8.98 -13.69
C PRO A 93 -2.07 9.58 -12.27
N ASN A 94 -2.96 9.09 -11.41
CA ASN A 94 -3.03 9.51 -10.01
C ASN A 94 -1.90 8.88 -9.19
N VAL A 95 -0.65 9.27 -9.49
CA VAL A 95 0.55 8.76 -8.84
C VAL A 95 1.35 9.94 -8.29
N CYS A 96 1.81 9.83 -7.04
CA CYS A 96 2.71 10.78 -6.42
C CYS A 96 4.13 10.60 -6.98
N PHE A 97 4.63 11.58 -7.71
CA PHE A 97 6.00 11.56 -8.21
C PHE A 97 6.98 12.09 -7.16
N ILE A 98 8.25 11.72 -7.31
CA ILE A 98 9.32 12.20 -6.42
C ILE A 98 9.35 13.74 -6.43
N GLY A 99 9.28 14.32 -5.24
CA GLY A 99 9.25 15.78 -5.04
C GLY A 99 7.86 16.40 -5.04
N GLU A 100 6.78 15.61 -5.20
CA GLU A 100 5.40 16.08 -5.03
C GLU A 100 4.92 15.98 -3.57
N SER A 101 3.92 16.81 -3.23
CA SER A 101 3.24 16.78 -1.94
C SER A 101 2.30 15.60 -1.82
N TYR A 102 2.07 15.15 -0.59
CA TYR A 102 1.07 14.12 -0.24
C TYR A 102 -0.34 14.68 -0.01
N GLU A 103 -0.58 15.96 -0.25
CA GLU A 103 -1.88 16.62 0.02
C GLU A 103 -3.09 15.94 -0.63
N ASP A 104 -2.86 15.26 -1.76
CA ASP A 104 -3.91 14.57 -2.51
C ASP A 104 -4.03 13.08 -2.19
N TYR A 105 -3.27 12.59 -1.24
CA TYR A 105 -3.13 11.17 -0.93
C TYR A 105 -3.46 10.93 0.55
N PRO A 106 -3.87 9.70 0.92
CA PRO A 106 -4.39 9.41 2.28
C PRO A 106 -3.26 9.30 3.34
N LEU A 107 -2.38 10.31 3.41
CA LEU A 107 -1.28 10.31 4.37
C LEU A 107 -1.78 10.61 5.79
N GLU A 108 -2.72 11.56 5.95
CA GLU A 108 -3.28 11.90 7.27
C GLU A 108 -4.06 10.72 7.86
N GLU A 109 -4.88 10.03 7.03
CA GLU A 109 -5.59 8.82 7.44
C GLU A 109 -4.60 7.71 7.85
N SER A 110 -3.46 7.61 7.14
CA SER A 110 -2.39 6.66 7.46
C SER A 110 -1.75 6.96 8.80
N ILE A 111 -1.48 8.24 9.11
CA ILE A 111 -0.95 8.69 10.39
C ILE A 111 -1.94 8.34 11.52
N GLN A 112 -3.23 8.61 11.31
CA GLN A 112 -4.26 8.30 12.29
C GLN A 112 -4.39 6.79 12.54
N ALA A 113 -4.31 5.97 11.50
CA ALA A 113 -4.30 4.52 11.63
C ALA A 113 -3.06 4.04 12.44
N CYS A 114 -1.88 4.59 12.16
CA CYS A 114 -0.67 4.29 12.90
C CYS A 114 -0.74 4.68 14.37
N ARG A 115 -1.30 5.86 14.68
CA ARG A 115 -1.44 6.34 16.07
C ARG A 115 -2.45 5.57 16.89
N ASN A 116 -3.41 4.90 16.25
CA ASN A 116 -4.49 4.18 16.93
C ASN A 116 -4.32 2.66 16.90
N CYS A 117 -3.28 2.12 16.24
CA CYS A 117 -3.07 0.69 16.20
C CYS A 117 -2.38 0.16 17.47
N GLU A 118 -2.64 -1.09 17.81
CA GLU A 118 -1.91 -1.85 18.85
C GLU A 118 -0.68 -2.55 18.26
N ILE A 119 -0.78 -2.96 16.98
CA ILE A 119 0.28 -3.66 16.26
C ILE A 119 0.40 -3.06 14.86
N LEU A 120 1.61 -2.69 14.45
CA LEU A 120 1.97 -2.32 13.10
C LEU A 120 2.91 -3.35 12.50
N LEU A 121 2.48 -4.00 11.40
CA LEU A 121 3.35 -4.82 10.57
C LEU A 121 3.91 -3.97 9.44
N VAL A 122 5.23 -3.81 9.38
CA VAL A 122 5.92 -3.16 8.26
C VAL A 122 6.53 -4.23 7.38
N ILE A 123 6.04 -4.35 6.13
CA ILE A 123 6.36 -5.49 5.27
C ILE A 123 7.03 -5.02 3.97
N GLY A 124 8.23 -5.50 3.70
CA GLY A 124 8.91 -5.36 2.40
C GLY A 124 9.33 -3.93 2.04
N THR A 125 9.39 -3.01 3.00
CA THR A 125 9.91 -1.66 2.73
C THR A 125 11.41 -1.57 3.00
N ALA A 126 12.14 -1.01 2.05
CA ALA A 126 13.59 -0.78 2.20
C ALA A 126 13.94 0.41 3.11
N GLY A 127 12.95 1.25 3.45
CA GLY A 127 13.17 2.45 4.27
C GLY A 127 13.93 3.60 3.59
N ILE A 128 14.27 3.45 2.29
CA ILE A 128 14.98 4.48 1.51
C ILE A 128 14.16 5.79 1.44
N ILE A 129 12.84 5.67 1.45
CA ILE A 129 11.91 6.80 1.55
C ILE A 129 11.55 6.95 3.02
N HIS A 130 11.67 8.15 3.57
CA HIS A 130 11.45 8.43 5.00
C HIS A 130 10.02 8.13 5.49
N THR A 131 9.01 8.21 4.62
CA THR A 131 7.60 8.08 5.01
C THR A 131 7.26 6.80 5.78
N PRO A 132 7.67 5.58 5.36
CA PRO A 132 7.40 4.36 6.15
C PRO A 132 8.07 4.34 7.51
N VAL A 133 9.30 4.85 7.59
CA VAL A 133 10.04 4.93 8.87
C VAL A 133 9.35 5.90 9.81
N TRP A 134 8.91 7.04 9.30
CA TRP A 134 8.14 8.02 10.07
C TRP A 134 6.79 7.46 10.54
N LEU A 135 6.02 6.80 9.69
CA LEU A 135 4.76 6.15 10.08
C LEU A 135 4.99 5.07 11.15
N ALA A 136 6.07 4.29 11.03
CA ALA A 136 6.45 3.32 12.04
C ALA A 136 6.81 3.98 13.38
N GLN A 137 7.49 5.14 13.34
CA GLN A 137 7.80 5.93 14.53
C GLN A 137 6.53 6.49 15.19
N GLU A 138 5.58 7.03 14.42
CA GLU A 138 4.29 7.51 14.91
C GLU A 138 3.51 6.41 15.65
N ALA A 139 3.49 5.18 15.08
CA ALA A 139 2.87 4.03 15.72
C ALA A 139 3.57 3.68 17.04
N ARG A 140 4.90 3.58 17.02
CA ARG A 140 5.71 3.25 18.21
C ARG A 140 5.53 4.28 19.33
N ASP A 141 5.58 5.57 19.01
CA ASP A 141 5.45 6.65 19.99
C ASP A 141 4.04 6.71 20.59
N SER A 142 3.05 6.16 19.87
CA SER A 142 1.68 5.99 20.34
C SER A 142 1.46 4.69 21.14
N GLY A 143 2.51 3.87 21.31
CA GLY A 143 2.47 2.65 22.13
C GLY A 143 2.24 1.35 21.37
N ALA A 144 2.21 1.39 20.03
CA ALA A 144 2.05 0.19 19.22
C ALA A 144 3.30 -0.71 19.23
N LEU A 145 3.08 -2.01 19.11
CA LEU A 145 4.13 -2.98 18.78
C LEU A 145 4.43 -2.90 17.28
N VAL A 146 5.64 -2.45 16.92
CA VAL A 146 6.10 -2.38 15.53
C VAL A 146 6.93 -3.63 15.20
N ILE A 147 6.50 -4.37 14.19
CA ILE A 147 7.17 -5.57 13.69
C ILE A 147 7.62 -5.31 12.25
N ASN A 148 8.93 -5.41 11.99
CA ASN A 148 9.48 -5.32 10.63
C ASN A 148 9.63 -6.71 10.02
N VAL A 149 9.12 -6.90 8.81
CA VAL A 149 9.25 -8.13 8.01
C VAL A 149 9.91 -7.78 6.69
N ASN A 150 11.20 -8.08 6.57
CA ASN A 150 11.97 -7.71 5.39
C ASN A 150 13.10 -8.73 5.14
N PRO A 151 13.36 -9.16 3.90
CA PRO A 151 14.49 -10.03 3.59
C PRO A 151 15.87 -9.39 3.85
N HIS A 152 15.92 -8.06 3.91
CA HIS A 152 17.18 -7.33 4.17
C HIS A 152 17.00 -6.31 5.30
N PRO A 153 18.00 -6.13 6.17
CA PRO A 153 18.00 -5.05 7.15
C PRO A 153 17.84 -3.68 6.52
N GLY A 154 17.12 -2.78 7.19
CA GLY A 154 16.86 -1.42 6.72
C GLY A 154 16.61 -0.42 7.85
N GLU A 155 16.25 0.81 7.51
CA GLU A 155 16.04 1.88 8.49
C GLU A 155 14.87 1.60 9.46
N VAL A 156 13.87 0.84 9.02
CA VAL A 156 12.74 0.44 9.87
C VAL A 156 13.17 -0.40 11.07
N ASP A 157 14.29 -1.15 10.96
CA ASP A 157 14.81 -1.96 12.08
C ASP A 157 15.23 -1.13 13.30
N GLN A 158 15.54 0.15 13.09
CA GLN A 158 15.87 1.07 14.20
C GLN A 158 14.63 1.48 15.01
N VAL A 159 13.46 1.38 14.40
CA VAL A 159 12.17 1.73 14.99
C VAL A 159 11.44 0.49 15.51
N ALA A 160 11.53 -0.63 14.82
CA ALA A 160 10.83 -1.86 15.14
C ALA A 160 11.31 -2.47 16.48
N GLN A 161 10.39 -3.01 17.28
CA GLN A 161 10.72 -3.80 18.47
C GLN A 161 11.06 -5.24 18.09
N HIS A 162 10.53 -5.74 16.97
CA HIS A 162 10.86 -7.05 16.42
C HIS A 162 11.13 -6.95 14.92
N SER A 163 12.16 -7.64 14.47
CA SER A 163 12.50 -7.77 13.04
C SER A 163 12.58 -9.24 12.66
N PHE A 164 11.85 -9.57 11.59
CA PHE A 164 11.90 -10.89 10.97
C PHE A 164 12.63 -10.77 9.62
N VAL A 165 13.73 -11.50 9.48
CA VAL A 165 14.51 -11.54 8.23
C VAL A 165 13.96 -12.62 7.32
N GLY A 166 13.20 -12.23 6.32
CA GLY A 166 12.54 -13.12 5.38
C GLY A 166 11.49 -12.39 4.56
N THR A 167 10.82 -13.13 3.68
CA THR A 167 9.70 -12.60 2.90
C THR A 167 8.42 -12.52 3.75
N ALA A 168 7.43 -11.77 3.27
CA ALA A 168 6.09 -11.76 3.86
C ALA A 168 5.49 -13.17 3.95
N LEU A 169 5.72 -14.02 2.93
CA LEU A 169 5.21 -15.38 2.90
C LEU A 169 5.90 -16.26 3.95
N ASP A 170 7.22 -16.12 4.13
CA ASP A 170 7.96 -16.84 5.16
C ASP A 170 7.43 -16.49 6.55
N TYR A 171 7.16 -15.20 6.79
CA TYR A 171 6.59 -14.71 8.05
C TYR A 171 5.21 -15.32 8.33
N PHE A 172 4.30 -15.26 7.36
CA PHE A 172 2.94 -15.79 7.53
C PHE A 172 2.84 -17.32 7.51
N ASN A 173 3.87 -18.03 7.05
CA ASN A 173 3.93 -19.50 7.12
C ASN A 173 4.26 -20.03 8.52
N LEU A 174 4.68 -19.17 9.46
CA LEU A 174 4.85 -19.56 10.85
C LEU A 174 3.51 -19.48 11.57
N ASP A 175 3.08 -20.59 12.18
CA ASP A 175 1.78 -20.68 12.88
C ASP A 175 1.61 -19.64 14.01
N GLU A 176 2.71 -19.28 14.67
CA GLU A 176 2.73 -18.26 15.71
C GLU A 176 2.43 -16.86 15.19
N ASN A 177 2.79 -16.56 13.92
CA ASN A 177 2.57 -15.28 13.29
C ASN A 177 1.18 -15.17 12.65
N ARG A 178 0.37 -16.22 12.69
CA ARG A 178 -1.03 -16.26 12.25
C ARG A 178 -2.01 -16.17 13.45
N TRP A 179 -1.64 -15.40 14.46
CA TRP A 179 -2.42 -15.20 15.69
C TRP A 179 -3.85 -14.71 15.42
N TRP A 180 -4.05 -13.98 14.34
CA TRP A 180 -5.35 -13.44 13.91
C TRP A 180 -6.32 -14.52 13.43
N GLU A 181 -5.86 -15.69 13.02
CA GLU A 181 -6.73 -16.82 12.66
C GLU A 181 -7.37 -17.49 13.87
N LYS A 182 -6.76 -17.33 15.04
CA LYS A 182 -7.20 -17.97 16.29
C LYS A 182 -8.21 -17.13 17.10
N ARG A 183 -8.60 -15.96 16.57
CA ARG A 183 -9.56 -15.02 17.18
C ARG A 183 -10.99 -15.19 16.71
#